data_c90b422655f917d6f4ad927a450aeef4
#
_entry.id   c90b422655f917d6f4ad927a450aeef4
#
_cell.length_a   1.000
_cell.length_b   1.000
_cell.length_c   1.000
_cell.angle_alpha   90.00
_cell.angle_beta   90.00
_cell.angle_gamma   90.00
#
_symmetry.space_group_name_H-M   'P 1'
#
loop_
_entity.id
_entity.type
_entity.pdbx_description
1 polymer ?
#
loop_
_entity_poly.entity_id
_entity_poly.type
_entity_poly.pdbx_seq_one_letter_code
_entity_poly.pdbx_strand_id
1 'polypeptide(L)'
;MTDEFSPLSVQDYASQALTTDQRSDGGSLAFPLLGLFGETGSLLSEVKKKQRDRASYLGYAAAVVDELGDVLWYLTAVAARGGLSLSDIAGNLSRGYSDWQRAPDTALSFASGLPPEKWSSLK
;
A
#
# COMPACT_ATOMS: atom_id res chain seq x y z
N MET A 1 -8.67 2.57 -32.72
CA MET A 1 -7.62 3.19 -31.88
C MET A 1 -7.70 2.54 -30.51
N THR A 2 -6.93 1.50 -30.30
CA THR A 2 -6.78 0.91 -28.99
C THR A 2 -5.94 1.88 -28.17
N ASP A 3 -6.56 2.52 -27.19
CA ASP A 3 -5.85 3.21 -26.15
C ASP A 3 -5.05 2.13 -25.41
N GLU A 4 -3.82 1.90 -25.85
CA GLU A 4 -2.92 1.06 -25.09
C GLU A 4 -2.65 1.79 -23.77
N PHE A 5 -3.36 1.36 -22.74
CA PHE A 5 -3.14 1.81 -21.37
C PHE A 5 -1.72 1.40 -20.98
N SER A 6 -0.76 2.28 -21.24
CA SER A 6 0.60 2.06 -20.79
C SER A 6 0.59 2.11 -19.26
N PRO A 7 1.10 1.07 -18.55
CA PRO A 7 1.11 1.07 -17.11
C PRO A 7 1.86 2.29 -16.58
N LEU A 8 1.25 3.00 -15.64
CA LEU A 8 1.87 4.14 -14.97
C LEU A 8 2.97 3.64 -14.03
N SER A 9 4.16 4.23 -14.12
CA SER A 9 5.22 3.92 -13.17
C SER A 9 4.91 4.49 -11.78
N VAL A 10 5.49 3.90 -10.73
CA VAL A 10 5.36 4.41 -9.36
C VAL A 10 5.87 5.83 -9.26
N GLN A 11 6.97 6.15 -9.94
CA GLN A 11 7.54 7.50 -9.94
C GLN A 11 6.61 8.53 -10.61
N ASP A 12 6.02 8.18 -11.75
CA ASP A 12 5.08 9.06 -12.46
C ASP A 12 3.81 9.27 -11.64
N TYR A 13 3.29 8.21 -11.06
CA TYR A 13 2.15 8.31 -10.15
C TYR A 13 2.46 9.26 -8.98
N ALA A 14 3.58 9.07 -8.29
CA ALA A 14 3.96 9.90 -7.15
C ALA A 14 4.09 11.37 -7.56
N SER A 15 4.70 11.65 -8.70
CA SER A 15 4.82 13.01 -9.22
C SER A 15 3.45 13.66 -9.47
N GLN A 16 2.51 12.93 -10.05
CA GLN A 16 1.15 13.42 -10.29
C GLN A 16 0.38 13.59 -8.97
N ALA A 17 0.43 12.62 -8.08
CA ALA A 17 -0.27 12.67 -6.81
C ALA A 17 0.18 13.85 -5.96
N LEU A 18 1.47 14.12 -5.91
CA LEU A 18 2.02 15.22 -5.10
C LEU A 18 1.62 16.61 -5.60
N THR A 19 1.22 16.75 -6.86
CA THR A 19 0.65 18.02 -7.35
C THR A 19 -0.69 18.35 -6.70
N THR A 20 -1.39 17.36 -6.16
CA THR A 20 -2.68 17.52 -5.48
C THR A 20 -2.55 17.70 -3.97
N ASP A 21 -1.36 17.54 -3.40
CA ASP A 21 -1.11 17.76 -1.98
C ASP A 21 -0.90 19.25 -1.70
N GLN A 22 -1.92 19.90 -1.19
CA GLN A 22 -1.93 21.36 -0.98
C GLN A 22 -1.10 21.81 0.22
N ARG A 23 -0.75 20.89 1.12
CA ARG A 23 0.06 21.17 2.33
C ARG A 23 -0.44 22.37 3.14
N SER A 24 -1.75 22.52 3.25
CA SER A 24 -2.39 23.60 3.97
C SER A 24 -2.02 23.66 5.46
N ASP A 25 -1.53 22.54 5.99
CA ASP A 25 -1.06 22.38 7.37
C ASP A 25 0.47 22.55 7.53
N GLY A 26 1.16 23.16 6.54
CA GLY A 26 2.61 23.38 6.56
C GLY A 26 3.43 22.13 6.27
N GLY A 27 2.83 21.05 5.76
CA GLY A 27 3.53 19.83 5.43
C GLY A 27 3.73 18.88 6.61
N SER A 28 2.92 18.99 7.67
CA SER A 28 2.93 18.09 8.81
C SER A 28 2.66 16.64 8.39
N LEU A 29 3.33 15.67 9.03
CA LEU A 29 3.06 14.25 8.85
C LEU A 29 1.73 13.80 9.44
N ALA A 30 1.18 14.55 10.39
CA ALA A 30 -0.05 14.16 11.10
C ALA A 30 -1.24 13.99 10.14
N PHE A 31 -1.43 14.91 9.21
CA PHE A 31 -2.55 14.86 8.26
C PHE A 31 -2.54 13.59 7.41
N PRO A 32 -1.46 13.27 6.65
CA PRO A 32 -1.50 12.07 5.82
C PRO A 32 -1.44 10.77 6.61
N LEU A 33 -0.84 10.75 7.81
CA LEU A 33 -0.87 9.55 8.66
C LEU A 33 -2.28 9.25 9.15
N LEU A 34 -3.02 10.27 9.58
CA LEU A 34 -4.43 10.11 9.98
C LEU A 34 -5.28 9.68 8.78
N GLY A 35 -5.04 10.25 7.61
CA GLY A 35 -5.71 9.88 6.37
C GLY A 35 -5.44 8.42 5.99
N LEU A 36 -4.18 7.99 6.03
CA LEU A 36 -3.80 6.61 5.74
C LEU A 36 -4.53 5.61 6.66
N PHE A 37 -4.58 5.91 7.94
CA PHE A 37 -5.29 5.10 8.91
C PHE A 37 -6.80 5.07 8.64
N GLY A 38 -7.38 6.23 8.37
CA GLY A 38 -8.82 6.38 8.09
C GLY A 38 -9.24 5.62 6.83
N GLU A 39 -8.49 5.74 5.74
CA GLU A 39 -8.81 5.06 4.48
C GLU A 39 -8.62 3.54 4.56
N THR A 40 -7.67 3.08 5.36
CA THR A 40 -7.55 1.65 5.68
C THR A 40 -8.81 1.15 6.39
N GLY A 41 -9.37 1.94 7.29
CA GLY A 41 -10.65 1.66 7.94
C GLY A 41 -11.82 1.65 6.95
N SER A 42 -11.85 2.58 6.01
CA SER A 42 -12.86 2.64 4.94
C SER A 42 -12.81 1.38 4.07
N LEU A 43 -11.63 0.93 3.69
CA LEU A 43 -11.45 -0.33 2.97
C LEU A 43 -12.01 -1.52 3.76
N LEU A 44 -11.74 -1.61 5.05
CA LEU A 44 -12.29 -2.65 5.92
C LEU A 44 -13.81 -2.60 5.98
N SER A 45 -14.40 -1.40 5.96
CA SER A 45 -15.85 -1.22 5.92
C SER A 45 -16.47 -1.80 4.63
N GLU A 46 -15.81 -1.63 3.50
CA GLU A 46 -16.24 -2.22 2.23
C GLU A 46 -16.18 -3.76 2.27
N VAL A 47 -15.11 -4.31 2.82
CA VAL A 47 -14.99 -5.76 3.02
C VAL A 47 -16.11 -6.29 3.92
N LYS A 48 -16.42 -5.58 5.01
CA LYS A 48 -17.50 -5.93 5.93
C LYS A 48 -18.87 -5.93 5.22
N LYS A 49 -19.16 -4.93 4.39
CA LYS A 49 -20.38 -4.88 3.57
C LYS A 49 -20.48 -6.08 2.63
N LYS A 50 -19.37 -6.45 1.99
CA LYS A 50 -19.32 -7.61 1.09
C LYS A 50 -19.55 -8.92 1.82
N GLN A 51 -19.01 -9.07 3.00
CA GLN A 51 -19.24 -10.26 3.83
C GLN A 51 -20.71 -10.37 4.26
N ARG A 52 -21.35 -9.23 4.56
CA ARG A 52 -22.76 -9.18 4.94
C ARG A 52 -23.70 -9.41 3.75
N ASP A 53 -23.49 -8.69 2.66
CA ASP A 53 -24.45 -8.58 1.55
C ASP A 53 -24.11 -9.52 0.38
N ARG A 54 -22.89 -10.09 0.37
CA ARG A 54 -22.42 -11.10 -0.60
C ARG A 54 -22.67 -10.67 -2.06
N ALA A 55 -23.41 -11.49 -2.81
CA ALA A 55 -23.69 -11.24 -4.23
C ALA A 55 -24.58 -10.02 -4.48
N SER A 56 -25.33 -9.56 -3.49
CA SER A 56 -26.18 -8.37 -3.62
C SER A 56 -25.41 -7.05 -3.61
N TYR A 57 -24.15 -7.07 -3.13
CA TYR A 57 -23.30 -5.89 -3.17
C TYR A 57 -22.53 -5.84 -4.50
N LEU A 58 -23.14 -5.24 -5.52
CA LEU A 58 -22.61 -5.17 -6.88
C LEU A 58 -21.48 -4.14 -7.05
N GLY A 59 -21.46 -3.10 -6.23
CA GLY A 59 -20.47 -2.02 -6.31
C GLY A 59 -19.14 -2.30 -5.59
N TYR A 60 -18.94 -3.50 -5.06
CA TYR A 60 -17.80 -3.81 -4.20
C TYR A 60 -16.44 -3.61 -4.89
N ALA A 61 -16.29 -4.11 -6.10
CA ALA A 61 -15.00 -4.01 -6.80
C ALA A 61 -14.60 -2.55 -7.06
N ALA A 62 -15.55 -1.72 -7.49
CA ALA A 62 -15.29 -0.29 -7.71
C ALA A 62 -14.96 0.42 -6.40
N ALA A 63 -15.71 0.15 -5.33
CA ALA A 63 -15.46 0.74 -4.01
C ALA A 63 -14.06 0.38 -3.49
N VAL A 64 -13.64 -0.88 -3.63
CA VAL A 64 -12.29 -1.33 -3.23
C VAL A 64 -11.21 -0.60 -4.01
N VAL A 65 -11.38 -0.42 -5.31
CA VAL A 65 -10.42 0.34 -6.14
C VAL A 65 -10.30 1.77 -5.65
N ASP A 66 -11.41 2.43 -5.37
CA ASP A 66 -11.41 3.81 -4.86
C ASP A 66 -10.70 3.91 -3.51
N GLU A 67 -11.04 3.04 -2.55
CA GLU A 67 -10.42 3.05 -1.22
C GLU A 67 -8.92 2.71 -1.27
N LEU A 68 -8.51 1.77 -2.11
CA LEU A 68 -7.09 1.47 -2.31
C LEU A 68 -6.35 2.65 -2.95
N GLY A 69 -7.00 3.37 -3.86
CA GLY A 69 -6.47 4.61 -4.44
C GLY A 69 -6.21 5.66 -3.38
N ASP A 70 -7.15 5.86 -2.46
CA ASP A 70 -7.01 6.81 -1.36
C ASP A 70 -5.89 6.40 -0.40
N VAL A 71 -5.78 5.11 -0.06
CA VAL A 71 -4.66 4.58 0.73
C VAL A 71 -3.33 4.87 0.03
N LEU A 72 -3.24 4.65 -1.26
CA LEU A 72 -2.02 4.89 -2.04
C LEU A 72 -1.66 6.38 -2.05
N TRP A 73 -2.65 7.27 -2.19
CA TRP A 73 -2.42 8.71 -2.15
C TRP A 73 -1.83 9.15 -0.80
N TYR A 74 -2.44 8.72 0.30
CA TYR A 74 -1.95 9.06 1.64
C TYR A 74 -0.57 8.47 1.93
N LEU A 75 -0.31 7.24 1.48
CA LEU A 75 1.00 6.61 1.61
C LEU A 75 2.07 7.43 0.85
N THR A 76 1.74 7.90 -0.35
CA THR A 76 2.62 8.74 -1.16
C THR A 76 2.91 10.06 -0.46
N ALA A 77 1.89 10.69 0.11
CA ALA A 77 2.04 11.94 0.85
C ALA A 77 2.89 11.76 2.12
N VAL A 78 2.69 10.67 2.86
CA VAL A 78 3.52 10.33 4.03
C VAL A 78 4.99 10.19 3.63
N ALA A 79 5.28 9.42 2.59
CA ALA A 79 6.64 9.23 2.10
C ALA A 79 7.28 10.57 1.74
N ALA A 80 6.61 11.38 0.92
CA ALA A 80 7.14 12.66 0.46
C ALA A 80 7.37 13.65 1.59
N ARG A 81 6.43 13.77 2.52
CA ARG A 81 6.57 14.66 3.68
C ARG A 81 7.66 14.18 4.64
N GLY A 82 7.95 12.90 4.67
CA GLY A 82 9.06 12.31 5.40
C GLY A 82 10.40 12.38 4.67
N GLY A 83 10.46 12.98 3.49
CA GLY A 83 11.69 13.09 2.70
C GLY A 83 12.08 11.79 1.99
N LEU A 84 11.11 10.88 1.78
CA LEU A 84 11.33 9.59 1.14
C LEU A 84 10.69 9.55 -0.25
N SER A 85 11.27 8.77 -1.15
CA SER A 85 10.71 8.49 -2.47
C SER A 85 9.93 7.18 -2.43
N LEU A 86 8.67 7.20 -2.88
CA LEU A 86 7.85 5.99 -3.00
C LEU A 86 8.50 4.99 -3.97
N SER A 87 9.12 5.48 -5.03
CA SER A 87 9.85 4.65 -6.01
C SER A 87 11.04 3.93 -5.36
N ASP A 88 11.79 4.61 -4.50
CA ASP A 88 12.91 4.00 -3.77
C ASP A 88 12.43 2.96 -2.76
N ILE A 89 11.33 3.24 -2.07
CA ILE A 89 10.71 2.26 -1.16
C ILE A 89 10.30 1.01 -1.93
N ALA A 90 9.61 1.16 -3.06
CA ALA A 90 9.19 0.05 -3.90
C ALA A 90 10.38 -0.74 -4.45
N GLY A 91 11.44 -0.05 -4.91
CA GLY A 91 12.66 -0.67 -5.38
C GLY A 91 13.38 -1.46 -4.29
N ASN A 92 13.41 -0.93 -3.09
CA ASN A 92 14.00 -1.59 -1.92
C ASN A 92 13.27 -2.89 -1.56
N LEU A 93 11.94 -2.85 -1.55
CA LEU A 93 11.11 -4.05 -1.33
C LEU A 93 11.32 -5.09 -2.43
N SER A 94 11.38 -4.65 -3.69
CA SER A 94 11.61 -5.55 -4.83
C SER A 94 12.95 -6.29 -4.73
N ARG A 95 14.00 -5.62 -4.29
CA ARG A 95 15.30 -6.27 -4.01
C ARG A 95 15.18 -7.29 -2.88
N GLY A 96 14.44 -6.96 -1.82
CA GLY A 96 14.17 -7.86 -0.71
C GLY A 96 13.46 -9.14 -1.15
N TYR A 97 12.53 -9.05 -2.11
CA TYR A 97 11.84 -10.24 -2.65
C TYR A 97 12.80 -11.17 -3.37
N SER A 98 13.78 -10.65 -4.10
CA SER A 98 14.81 -11.48 -4.73
C SER A 98 15.64 -12.23 -3.69
N ASP A 99 16.02 -11.56 -2.62
CA ASP A 99 16.76 -12.18 -1.51
C ASP A 99 15.88 -13.20 -0.77
N TRP A 100 14.61 -12.94 -0.60
CA TRP A 100 13.66 -13.87 -0.02
C TRP A 100 13.54 -15.16 -0.84
N GLN A 101 13.44 -15.04 -2.16
CA GLN A 101 13.40 -16.21 -3.04
C GLN A 101 14.66 -17.07 -2.96
N ARG A 102 15.83 -16.44 -2.73
CA ARG A 102 17.11 -17.14 -2.60
C ARG A 102 17.34 -17.74 -1.21
N ALA A 103 16.77 -17.14 -0.18
CA ALA A 103 16.96 -17.51 1.23
C ALA A 103 15.61 -17.49 1.99
N PRO A 104 14.68 -18.42 1.64
CA PRO A 104 13.33 -18.42 2.22
C PRO A 104 13.32 -18.58 3.74
N ASP A 105 14.31 -19.29 4.30
CA ASP A 105 14.40 -19.47 5.76
C ASP A 105 14.72 -18.14 6.47
N THR A 106 15.56 -17.31 5.89
CA THR A 106 15.86 -15.97 6.42
C THR A 106 14.62 -15.09 6.40
N ALA A 107 13.87 -15.13 5.30
CA ALA A 107 12.62 -14.39 5.17
C ALA A 107 11.56 -14.86 6.16
N LEU A 108 11.46 -16.17 6.39
CA LEU A 108 10.55 -16.75 7.37
C LEU A 108 10.90 -16.30 8.81
N SER A 109 12.19 -16.24 9.14
CA SER A 109 12.66 -15.73 10.42
C SER A 109 12.22 -14.28 10.64
N PHE A 110 12.42 -13.45 9.64
CA PHE A 110 12.01 -12.04 9.70
C PHE A 110 10.50 -11.90 9.87
N ALA A 111 9.73 -12.63 9.07
CA ALA A 111 8.27 -12.54 9.08
C ALA A 111 7.64 -13.11 10.36
N SER A 112 8.20 -14.18 10.91
CA SER A 112 7.67 -14.84 12.09
C SER A 112 8.14 -14.24 13.41
N GLY A 113 9.25 -13.50 13.40
CA GLY A 113 9.92 -13.03 14.62
C GLY A 113 10.50 -14.16 15.48
N LEU A 114 10.58 -15.38 14.95
CA LEU A 114 11.10 -16.55 15.65
C LEU A 114 12.50 -16.92 15.15
N PRO A 115 13.37 -17.41 16.04
CA PRO A 115 14.66 -17.92 15.63
C PRO A 115 14.51 -19.19 14.78
N PRO A 116 15.52 -19.52 13.91
CA PRO A 116 15.44 -20.64 12.98
C PRO A 116 15.09 -22.01 13.59
N GLU A 117 15.56 -22.27 14.80
CA GLU A 117 15.30 -23.52 15.50
C GLU A 117 13.82 -23.73 15.86
N LYS A 118 13.01 -22.69 15.79
CA LYS A 118 11.56 -22.76 16.09
C LYS A 118 10.68 -22.79 14.84
N TRP A 119 11.26 -22.77 13.65
CA TRP A 119 10.45 -22.73 12.41
C TRP A 119 9.68 -24.01 12.14
N SER A 120 10.14 -25.14 12.67
CA SER A 120 9.43 -26.40 12.52
C SER A 120 8.04 -26.41 13.11
N SER A 121 7.78 -25.53 14.08
CA SER A 121 6.47 -25.37 14.71
C SER A 121 5.48 -24.56 13.85
N LEU A 122 5.95 -23.95 12.75
CA LEU A 122 5.15 -23.12 11.85
C LEU A 122 4.66 -23.87 10.59
N LYS A 123 5.09 -25.14 10.41
CA LYS A 123 4.73 -25.97 9.25
C LYS A 123 3.46 -26.77 9.47
#